data_3da235c1a13735f58c793e3432d8b4ab
#
_entry.id   3da235c1a13735f58c793e3432d8b4ab
#
_cell.length_a   1.000
_cell.length_b   1.000
_cell.length_c   1.000
_cell.angle_alpha   90.00
_cell.angle_beta   90.00
_cell.angle_gamma   90.00
#
_symmetry.space_group_name_H-M   'P 1'
#
loop_
_entity.id
_entity.type
_entity.pdbx_description
1 polymer ?
#
loop_
_entity_poly.entity_id
_entity_poly.type
_entity_poly.pdbx_seq_one_letter_code
_entity_poly.pdbx_strand_id
1 'polypeptide(L)'
;MRASLLLFVIATPLLAQRQQAADPARVAVAAARANWITAHNLIVRSAEQMSEADYAFRPVATVRTFAQIVAHVADDEMGWCAQILGEPMRQTQYEKTLSTKAELLKAIRDAGTYCEKAYAMTDAQAAQATTIWGGQQSRIRGLMDNAAHDWEHYGNIVTYLRVRGMVPPSSQGQ
;
A
#
# COMPACT_ATOMS: atom_id res chain seq x y z
N MET A 1 14.22 -34.27 -60.85
CA MET A 1 14.09 -34.38 -59.38
C MET A 1 13.47 -33.09 -58.88
N ARG A 2 12.17 -33.12 -58.48
CA ARG A 2 11.45 -31.94 -57.95
C ARG A 2 11.40 -32.10 -56.42
N ALA A 3 12.06 -31.19 -55.68
CA ALA A 3 12.01 -31.15 -54.24
C ALA A 3 10.79 -30.34 -53.79
N SER A 4 9.83 -31.00 -53.13
CA SER A 4 8.70 -30.35 -52.52
C SER A 4 9.09 -29.84 -51.14
N LEU A 5 9.07 -28.52 -50.96
CA LEU A 5 9.26 -27.87 -49.68
C LEU A 5 7.92 -27.90 -48.91
N LEU A 6 7.89 -28.69 -47.85
CA LEU A 6 6.75 -28.67 -46.89
C LEU A 6 6.97 -27.53 -45.89
N LEU A 7 6.12 -26.47 -45.99
CA LEU A 7 6.01 -25.44 -44.99
C LEU A 7 5.25 -25.99 -43.75
N PHE A 8 5.97 -26.18 -42.66
CA PHE A 8 5.33 -26.39 -41.34
C PHE A 8 4.89 -25.02 -40.77
N VAL A 9 3.59 -24.80 -40.78
CA VAL A 9 2.97 -23.69 -40.05
C VAL A 9 2.85 -24.10 -38.59
N ILE A 10 3.74 -23.57 -37.74
CA ILE A 10 3.66 -23.72 -36.29
C ILE A 10 2.59 -22.76 -35.80
N ALA A 11 1.40 -23.27 -35.52
CA ALA A 11 0.36 -22.52 -34.83
C ALA A 11 0.77 -22.37 -33.35
N THR A 12 1.28 -21.22 -32.96
CA THR A 12 1.45 -20.86 -31.56
C THR A 12 0.07 -20.72 -30.91
N PRO A 13 -0.23 -21.44 -29.82
CA PRO A 13 -1.46 -21.22 -29.10
C PRO A 13 -1.43 -19.82 -28.49
N LEU A 14 -2.33 -18.94 -28.95
CA LEU A 14 -2.64 -17.70 -28.28
C LEU A 14 -3.23 -18.09 -26.91
N LEU A 15 -2.40 -18.08 -25.86
CA LEU A 15 -2.86 -18.14 -24.49
C LEU A 15 -3.67 -16.87 -24.25
N ALA A 16 -4.98 -16.99 -24.45
CA ALA A 16 -5.92 -15.97 -24.04
C ALA A 16 -5.71 -15.74 -22.54
N GLN A 17 -5.06 -14.63 -22.19
CA GLN A 17 -5.08 -14.11 -20.83
C GLN A 17 -6.56 -13.87 -20.50
N ARG A 18 -7.16 -14.85 -19.82
CA ARG A 18 -8.46 -14.64 -19.19
C ARG A 18 -8.23 -13.55 -18.16
N GLN A 19 -8.58 -12.31 -18.52
CA GLN A 19 -8.85 -11.27 -17.53
C GLN A 19 -9.88 -11.88 -16.60
N GLN A 20 -9.46 -12.21 -15.38
CA GLN A 20 -10.36 -12.72 -14.35
C GLN A 20 -11.43 -11.64 -14.16
N ALA A 21 -12.67 -11.96 -14.56
CA ALA A 21 -13.79 -11.04 -14.35
C ALA A 21 -13.81 -10.66 -12.88
N ALA A 22 -13.90 -9.36 -12.60
CA ALA A 22 -13.97 -8.87 -11.23
C ALA A 22 -15.15 -9.54 -10.52
N ASP A 23 -14.93 -10.01 -9.29
CA ASP A 23 -16.00 -10.57 -8.47
C ASP A 23 -17.07 -9.48 -8.24
N PRO A 24 -18.31 -9.66 -8.76
CA PRO A 24 -19.35 -8.64 -8.65
C PRO A 24 -19.73 -8.31 -7.21
N ALA A 25 -19.40 -9.19 -6.25
CA ALA A 25 -19.60 -8.95 -4.83
C ALA A 25 -18.53 -8.06 -4.17
N ARG A 26 -17.48 -7.66 -4.92
CA ARG A 26 -16.31 -6.94 -4.37
C ARG A 26 -15.81 -5.80 -5.25
N VAL A 27 -16.64 -5.24 -6.12
CA VAL A 27 -16.19 -4.22 -7.10
C VAL A 27 -15.61 -2.97 -6.42
N ALA A 28 -16.32 -2.44 -5.43
CA ALA A 28 -15.88 -1.23 -4.71
C ALA A 28 -14.69 -1.52 -3.81
N VAL A 29 -14.72 -2.63 -3.05
CA VAL A 29 -13.61 -3.02 -2.17
C VAL A 29 -12.37 -3.39 -2.98
N ALA A 30 -12.52 -4.07 -4.11
CA ALA A 30 -11.39 -4.40 -4.99
C ALA A 30 -10.71 -3.14 -5.55
N ALA A 31 -11.50 -2.11 -5.93
CA ALA A 31 -10.96 -0.83 -6.37
C ALA A 31 -10.23 -0.10 -5.23
N ALA A 32 -10.82 -0.05 -4.03
CA ALA A 32 -10.17 0.54 -2.86
C ALA A 32 -8.88 -0.20 -2.50
N ARG A 33 -8.88 -1.55 -2.55
CA ARG A 33 -7.70 -2.37 -2.32
C ARG A 33 -6.60 -2.10 -3.34
N ALA A 34 -6.93 -2.04 -4.63
CA ALA A 34 -5.95 -1.77 -5.68
C ALA A 34 -5.27 -0.40 -5.49
N ASN A 35 -6.03 0.59 -5.05
CA ASN A 35 -5.52 1.92 -4.74
C ASN A 35 -4.59 1.89 -3.51
N TRP A 36 -5.04 1.29 -2.41
CA TRP A 36 -4.26 1.15 -1.18
C TRP A 36 -2.97 0.36 -1.39
N ILE A 37 -3.04 -0.85 -1.96
CA ILE A 37 -1.85 -1.71 -2.09
C ILE A 37 -0.77 -1.09 -2.98
N THR A 38 -1.17 -0.24 -3.94
CA THR A 38 -0.22 0.51 -4.75
C THR A 38 0.54 1.52 -3.90
N ALA A 39 -0.15 2.35 -3.10
CA ALA A 39 0.48 3.33 -2.22
C ALA A 39 1.36 2.65 -1.16
N HIS A 40 0.82 1.65 -0.47
CA HIS A 40 1.54 0.86 0.53
C HIS A 40 2.84 0.27 -0.02
N ASN A 41 2.81 -0.40 -1.17
CA ASN A 41 4.01 -0.96 -1.79
C ASN A 41 5.03 0.11 -2.20
N LEU A 42 4.60 1.28 -2.63
CA LEU A 42 5.49 2.41 -2.93
C LEU A 42 6.15 2.93 -1.65
N ILE A 43 5.44 2.98 -0.52
CA ILE A 43 6.00 3.35 0.79
C ILE A 43 7.02 2.31 1.25
N VAL A 44 6.69 1.01 1.18
CA VAL A 44 7.62 -0.08 1.54
C VAL A 44 8.89 -0.01 0.70
N ARG A 45 8.78 0.11 -0.63
CA ARG A 45 9.94 0.25 -1.53
C ARG A 45 10.77 1.49 -1.23
N SER A 46 10.13 2.60 -0.85
CA SER A 46 10.83 3.82 -0.43
C SER A 46 11.62 3.59 0.85
N ALA A 47 11.02 2.90 1.81
CA ALA A 47 11.68 2.53 3.06
C ALA A 47 12.86 1.56 2.84
N GLU A 48 12.73 0.62 1.89
CA GLU A 48 13.83 -0.26 1.48
C GLU A 48 14.97 0.51 0.81
N GLN A 49 14.65 1.46 -0.06
CA GLN A 49 15.61 2.25 -0.83
C GLN A 49 16.41 3.22 0.04
N MET A 50 15.78 3.86 1.03
CA MET A 50 16.43 4.83 1.91
C MET A 50 17.55 4.16 2.72
N SER A 51 18.72 4.81 2.79
CA SER A 51 19.84 4.33 3.61
C SER A 51 19.52 4.38 5.11
N GLU A 52 20.11 3.51 5.93
CA GLU A 52 19.96 3.54 7.40
C GLU A 52 20.28 4.92 7.97
N ALA A 53 21.38 5.55 7.50
CA ALA A 53 21.81 6.87 7.96
C ALA A 53 20.79 7.98 7.64
N ASP A 54 20.00 7.81 6.57
CA ASP A 54 19.02 8.81 6.14
C ASP A 54 17.65 8.65 6.80
N TYR A 55 17.44 7.63 7.63
CA TYR A 55 16.18 7.49 8.38
C TYR A 55 15.94 8.64 9.36
N ALA A 56 17.00 9.25 9.89
CA ALA A 56 16.90 10.44 10.74
C ALA A 56 16.74 11.76 9.94
N PHE A 57 16.82 11.70 8.59
CA PHE A 57 16.71 12.89 7.76
C PHE A 57 15.31 13.49 7.77
N ARG A 58 15.24 14.82 7.79
CA ARG A 58 14.05 15.64 7.54
C ARG A 58 14.44 16.92 6.81
N PRO A 59 13.63 17.40 5.84
CA PRO A 59 13.97 18.61 5.08
C PRO A 59 14.05 19.87 5.94
N VAL A 60 13.16 20.00 6.92
CA VAL A 60 13.08 21.12 7.88
C VAL A 60 12.71 20.60 9.27
N ALA A 61 13.02 21.36 10.31
CA ALA A 61 12.85 20.92 11.71
C ALA A 61 11.40 20.66 12.13
N THR A 62 10.44 21.26 11.44
CA THR A 62 9.00 21.20 11.76
C THR A 62 8.26 20.03 11.16
N VAL A 63 8.92 19.21 10.32
CA VAL A 63 8.33 18.00 9.75
C VAL A 63 8.90 16.73 10.37
N ARG A 64 8.20 15.62 10.23
CA ARG A 64 8.67 14.30 10.67
C ARG A 64 10.01 13.93 10.01
N THR A 65 10.82 13.13 10.68
CA THR A 65 11.92 12.43 10.01
C THR A 65 11.38 11.36 9.07
N PHE A 66 12.21 10.85 8.17
CA PHE A 66 11.82 9.75 7.30
C PHE A 66 11.36 8.52 8.12
N ALA A 67 12.10 8.17 9.17
CA ALA A 67 11.72 7.12 10.12
C ALA A 67 10.33 7.35 10.71
N GLN A 68 10.06 8.58 11.16
CA GLN A 68 8.78 8.93 11.76
C GLN A 68 7.61 8.86 10.76
N ILE A 69 7.82 9.21 9.47
CA ILE A 69 6.77 9.06 8.46
C ILE A 69 6.44 7.57 8.25
N VAL A 70 7.44 6.71 8.08
CA VAL A 70 7.22 5.27 7.90
C VAL A 70 6.52 4.65 9.12
N ALA A 71 6.95 5.03 10.33
CA ALA A 71 6.32 4.59 11.56
C ALA A 71 4.87 5.05 11.69
N HIS A 72 4.60 6.32 11.35
CA HIS A 72 3.27 6.92 11.37
C HIS A 72 2.30 6.20 10.43
N VAL A 73 2.70 5.93 9.19
CA VAL A 73 1.87 5.15 8.25
C VAL A 73 1.57 3.77 8.82
N ALA A 74 2.56 3.09 9.41
CA ALA A 74 2.34 1.77 10.00
C ALA A 74 1.39 1.83 11.23
N ASP A 75 1.52 2.86 12.08
CA ASP A 75 0.61 3.10 13.22
C ASP A 75 -0.83 3.33 12.74
N ASP A 76 -1.00 4.16 11.70
CA ASP A 76 -2.31 4.53 11.21
C ASP A 76 -2.98 3.39 10.43
N GLU A 77 -2.25 2.64 9.59
CA GLU A 77 -2.78 1.42 8.97
C GLU A 77 -3.29 0.43 10.03
N MET A 78 -2.54 0.19 11.10
CA MET A 78 -2.97 -0.69 12.19
C MET A 78 -4.24 -0.16 12.88
N GLY A 79 -4.32 1.14 13.14
CA GLY A 79 -5.46 1.79 13.75
C GLY A 79 -6.70 1.81 12.86
N TRP A 80 -6.55 2.22 11.59
CA TRP A 80 -7.63 2.27 10.60
C TRP A 80 -8.21 0.88 10.35
N CYS A 81 -7.35 -0.08 10.03
CA CYS A 81 -7.81 -1.41 9.66
C CYS A 81 -8.48 -2.15 10.81
N ALA A 82 -8.04 -1.95 12.07
CA ALA A 82 -8.74 -2.47 13.23
C ALA A 82 -10.18 -1.92 13.33
N GLN A 83 -10.34 -0.60 13.24
CA GLN A 83 -11.64 0.03 13.33
C GLN A 83 -12.55 -0.32 12.14
N ILE A 84 -11.99 -0.45 10.92
CA ILE A 84 -12.72 -0.92 9.75
C ILE A 84 -13.24 -2.35 9.95
N LEU A 85 -12.46 -3.22 10.61
CA LEU A 85 -12.88 -4.57 10.96
C LEU A 85 -13.92 -4.61 12.11
N GLY A 86 -14.12 -3.49 12.81
CA GLY A 86 -14.97 -3.39 13.99
C GLY A 86 -14.24 -3.82 15.27
N GLU A 87 -12.91 -3.91 15.22
CA GLU A 87 -12.06 -4.18 16.38
C GLU A 87 -11.73 -2.86 17.11
N PRO A 88 -11.32 -2.91 18.39
CA PRO A 88 -10.76 -1.76 19.08
C PRO A 88 -9.55 -1.20 18.32
N MET A 89 -9.42 0.14 18.28
CA MET A 89 -8.29 0.81 17.66
C MET A 89 -6.96 0.27 18.21
N ARG A 90 -6.06 -0.14 17.33
CA ARG A 90 -4.71 -0.58 17.71
C ARG A 90 -3.80 0.64 17.85
N GLN A 91 -3.29 0.87 19.06
CA GLN A 91 -2.37 1.94 19.39
C GLN A 91 -0.94 1.37 19.52
N THR A 92 -0.29 1.16 18.39
CA THR A 92 1.05 0.53 18.34
C THR A 92 2.17 1.46 18.81
N GLN A 93 2.02 2.77 18.60
CA GLN A 93 2.98 3.81 18.97
C GLN A 93 4.38 3.63 18.35
N TYR A 94 4.44 3.06 17.14
CA TYR A 94 5.70 2.83 16.43
C TYR A 94 6.50 4.13 16.22
N GLU A 95 5.81 5.25 15.94
CA GLU A 95 6.45 6.57 15.78
C GLU A 95 7.25 6.99 17.02
N LYS A 96 6.88 6.48 18.21
CA LYS A 96 7.56 6.81 19.47
C LYS A 96 8.59 5.76 19.89
N THR A 97 8.44 4.52 19.45
CA THR A 97 9.17 3.38 20.00
C THR A 97 10.16 2.73 19.04
N LEU A 98 9.99 2.92 17.71
CA LEU A 98 10.85 2.34 16.69
C LEU A 98 11.71 3.42 16.03
N SER A 99 12.97 3.07 15.73
CA SER A 99 13.90 4.01 15.11
C SER A 99 14.82 3.40 14.05
N THR A 100 15.01 2.09 14.06
CA THR A 100 15.88 1.42 13.09
C THR A 100 15.12 1.06 11.80
N LYS A 101 15.83 1.07 10.69
CA LYS A 101 15.28 0.66 9.39
C LYS A 101 14.64 -0.74 9.45
N ALA A 102 15.31 -1.70 10.11
CA ALA A 102 14.83 -3.08 10.19
C ALA A 102 13.50 -3.19 10.93
N GLU A 103 13.36 -2.51 12.08
CA GLU A 103 12.12 -2.48 12.86
C GLU A 103 10.98 -1.83 12.08
N LEU A 104 11.27 -0.70 11.43
CA LEU A 104 10.29 0.07 10.67
C LEU A 104 9.82 -0.65 9.41
N LEU A 105 10.74 -1.33 8.69
CA LEU A 105 10.36 -2.19 7.57
C LEU A 105 9.49 -3.36 8.02
N LYS A 106 9.78 -3.94 9.18
CA LYS A 106 8.91 -4.98 9.75
C LYS A 106 7.54 -4.43 10.10
N ALA A 107 7.49 -3.29 10.78
CA ALA A 107 6.23 -2.67 11.23
C ALA A 107 5.30 -2.35 10.06
N ILE A 108 5.80 -1.70 8.99
CA ILE A 108 4.98 -1.35 7.83
C ILE A 108 4.49 -2.60 7.08
N ARG A 109 5.31 -3.63 6.94
CA ARG A 109 4.90 -4.90 6.31
C ARG A 109 3.85 -5.65 7.13
N ASP A 110 4.00 -5.68 8.47
CA ASP A 110 3.03 -6.28 9.37
C ASP A 110 1.69 -5.53 9.33
N ALA A 111 1.71 -4.20 9.26
CA ALA A 111 0.54 -3.37 9.10
C ALA A 111 -0.19 -3.67 7.79
N GLY A 112 0.53 -3.74 6.66
CA GLY A 112 -0.05 -4.14 5.38
C GLY A 112 -0.67 -5.53 5.42
N THR A 113 0.02 -6.51 6.02
CA THR A 113 -0.50 -7.88 6.19
C THR A 113 -1.79 -7.89 7.04
N TYR A 114 -1.86 -7.04 8.05
CA TYR A 114 -3.05 -6.91 8.87
C TYR A 114 -4.20 -6.25 8.10
N CYS A 115 -3.93 -5.18 7.36
CA CYS A 115 -4.90 -4.46 6.55
C CYS A 115 -5.51 -5.30 5.42
N GLU A 116 -4.77 -6.28 4.87
CA GLU A 116 -5.34 -7.21 3.88
C GLU A 116 -6.65 -7.85 4.35
N LYS A 117 -6.84 -8.08 5.66
CA LYS A 117 -8.09 -8.61 6.23
C LYS A 117 -9.26 -7.65 6.03
N ALA A 118 -9.02 -6.35 6.21
CA ALA A 118 -10.04 -5.32 6.00
C ALA A 118 -10.41 -5.20 4.51
N TYR A 119 -9.41 -5.25 3.62
CA TYR A 119 -9.62 -5.21 2.17
C TYR A 119 -10.09 -6.55 1.55
N ALA A 120 -10.29 -7.59 2.37
CA ALA A 120 -10.83 -8.87 1.91
C ALA A 120 -12.36 -8.98 2.02
N MET A 121 -13.05 -7.98 2.59
CA MET A 121 -14.50 -8.00 2.77
C MET A 121 -15.26 -7.88 1.44
N THR A 122 -16.55 -8.23 1.45
CA THR A 122 -17.48 -7.97 0.34
C THR A 122 -17.98 -6.53 0.36
N ASP A 123 -18.50 -6.03 -0.76
CA ASP A 123 -19.11 -4.69 -0.85
C ASP A 123 -20.30 -4.56 0.13
N ALA A 124 -21.07 -5.62 0.33
CA ALA A 124 -22.16 -5.65 1.30
C ALA A 124 -21.66 -5.49 2.75
N GLN A 125 -20.53 -6.12 3.10
CA GLN A 125 -19.90 -5.92 4.40
C GLN A 125 -19.29 -4.52 4.53
N ALA A 126 -18.68 -4.00 3.46
CA ALA A 126 -18.09 -2.68 3.43
C ALA A 126 -19.13 -1.53 3.50
N ALA A 127 -20.36 -1.79 3.06
CA ALA A 127 -21.48 -0.84 3.23
C ALA A 127 -21.94 -0.66 4.68
N GLN A 128 -21.61 -1.61 5.57
CA GLN A 128 -21.99 -1.53 6.98
C GLN A 128 -21.26 -0.39 7.70
N ALA A 129 -21.96 0.22 8.68
CA ALA A 129 -21.36 1.26 9.51
C ALA A 129 -20.38 0.67 10.54
N THR A 130 -19.36 1.45 10.87
CA THR A 130 -18.41 1.21 11.95
C THR A 130 -17.98 2.55 12.55
N THR A 131 -17.32 2.53 13.71
CA THR A 131 -16.75 3.72 14.32
C THR A 131 -15.29 3.83 13.94
N ILE A 132 -14.90 4.93 13.28
CA ILE A 132 -13.51 5.23 12.92
C ILE A 132 -13.20 6.63 13.45
N TRP A 133 -12.13 6.75 14.24
CA TRP A 133 -11.69 7.98 14.90
C TRP A 133 -12.84 8.70 15.66
N GLY A 134 -13.72 7.91 16.30
CA GLY A 134 -14.87 8.42 17.06
C GLY A 134 -16.08 8.81 16.23
N GLY A 135 -16.00 8.76 14.90
CA GLY A 135 -17.09 9.06 13.97
C GLY A 135 -17.74 7.80 13.39
N GLN A 136 -19.07 7.80 13.24
CA GLN A 136 -19.80 6.74 12.53
C GLN A 136 -19.68 6.94 11.02
N GLN A 137 -19.21 5.91 10.31
CA GLN A 137 -19.14 5.93 8.83
C GLN A 137 -19.21 4.51 8.27
N SER A 138 -19.40 4.37 6.95
CA SER A 138 -19.34 3.07 6.30
C SER A 138 -17.89 2.56 6.28
N ARG A 139 -17.72 1.24 6.34
CA ARG A 139 -16.38 0.61 6.24
C ARG A 139 -15.71 0.94 4.91
N ILE A 140 -16.48 1.01 3.80
CA ILE A 140 -15.90 1.38 2.49
C ILE A 140 -15.30 2.78 2.52
N ARG A 141 -15.92 3.74 3.23
CA ARG A 141 -15.37 5.07 3.42
C ARG A 141 -14.03 4.98 4.17
N GLY A 142 -13.97 4.18 5.24
CA GLY A 142 -12.73 3.93 5.97
C GLY A 142 -11.61 3.35 5.10
N LEU A 143 -11.93 2.36 4.24
CA LEU A 143 -10.96 1.80 3.29
C LEU A 143 -10.42 2.85 2.30
N MET A 144 -11.30 3.72 1.80
CA MET A 144 -10.89 4.80 0.89
C MET A 144 -10.03 5.85 1.59
N ASP A 145 -10.40 6.24 2.81
CA ASP A 145 -9.67 7.23 3.60
C ASP A 145 -8.28 6.70 3.99
N ASN A 146 -8.17 5.42 4.39
CA ASN A 146 -6.87 4.78 4.64
C ASN A 146 -5.98 4.79 3.38
N ALA A 147 -6.52 4.45 2.21
CA ALA A 147 -5.77 4.53 0.96
C ALA A 147 -5.34 5.96 0.61
N ALA A 148 -6.21 6.95 0.84
CA ALA A 148 -5.89 8.36 0.59
C ALA A 148 -4.78 8.87 1.52
N HIS A 149 -4.78 8.46 2.79
CA HIS A 149 -3.75 8.76 3.76
C HIS A 149 -2.37 8.21 3.36
N ASP A 150 -2.33 6.97 2.87
CA ASP A 150 -1.08 6.40 2.36
C ASP A 150 -0.54 7.18 1.15
N TRP A 151 -1.41 7.61 0.23
CA TRP A 151 -1.01 8.45 -0.90
C TRP A 151 -0.49 9.83 -0.47
N GLU A 152 -1.11 10.45 0.56
CA GLU A 152 -0.63 11.70 1.15
C GLU A 152 0.81 11.53 1.65
N HIS A 153 1.07 10.48 2.43
CA HIS A 153 2.40 10.24 2.98
C HIS A 153 3.40 9.74 1.94
N TYR A 154 2.97 8.99 0.92
CA TYR A 154 3.85 8.68 -0.19
C TYR A 154 4.29 9.95 -0.93
N GLY A 155 3.38 10.90 -1.14
CA GLY A 155 3.73 12.22 -1.70
C GLY A 155 4.79 12.95 -0.88
N ASN A 156 4.68 12.93 0.44
CA ASN A 156 5.71 13.46 1.34
C ASN A 156 7.05 12.71 1.15
N ILE A 157 7.03 11.37 1.20
CA ILE A 157 8.20 10.49 1.03
C ILE A 157 8.94 10.76 -0.29
N VAL A 158 8.22 10.97 -1.39
CA VAL A 158 8.79 11.36 -2.70
C VAL A 158 9.69 12.58 -2.57
N THR A 159 9.27 13.59 -1.81
CA THR A 159 10.07 14.79 -1.56
C THR A 159 11.36 14.46 -0.81
N TYR A 160 11.29 13.63 0.23
CA TYR A 160 12.47 13.19 1.01
C TYR A 160 13.49 12.46 0.13
N LEU A 161 13.02 11.52 -0.68
CA LEU A 161 13.88 10.77 -1.61
C LEU A 161 14.58 11.71 -2.59
N ARG A 162 13.85 12.64 -3.20
CA ARG A 162 14.41 13.58 -4.19
C ARG A 162 15.44 14.53 -3.58
N VAL A 163 15.20 15.03 -2.37
CA VAL A 163 16.17 15.86 -1.64
C VAL A 163 17.46 15.10 -1.32
N ARG A 164 17.35 13.76 -1.14
CA ARG A 164 18.51 12.87 -0.98
C ARG A 164 19.09 12.35 -2.31
N GLY A 165 18.67 12.90 -3.45
CA GLY A 165 19.19 12.53 -4.79
C GLY A 165 18.69 11.19 -5.32
N MET A 166 17.65 10.62 -4.71
CA MET A 166 17.09 9.32 -5.10
C MET A 166 15.92 9.46 -6.07
N VAL A 167 15.78 8.50 -7.00
CA VAL A 167 14.60 8.39 -7.87
C VAL A 167 13.50 7.66 -7.10
N PRO A 168 12.31 8.28 -6.88
CA PRO A 168 11.21 7.62 -6.17
C PRO A 168 10.73 6.35 -6.90
N PRO A 169 10.24 5.33 -6.18
CA PRO A 169 9.78 4.07 -6.78
C PRO A 169 8.73 4.24 -7.90
N SER A 170 7.83 5.23 -7.79
CA SER A 170 6.83 5.54 -8.83
C SER A 170 7.43 6.14 -10.12
N SER A 171 8.68 6.58 -10.09
CA SER A 171 9.38 7.17 -11.25
C SER A 171 10.48 6.25 -11.82
N GLN A 172 10.65 5.05 -11.25
CA GLN A 172 11.61 4.07 -11.74
C GLN A 172 11.02 3.31 -12.95
N GLY A 173 11.76 3.26 -14.06
CA GLY A 173 11.35 2.52 -15.26
C GLY A 173 10.39 3.28 -16.18
N GLN A 174 10.30 4.62 -16.06
CA GLN A 174 9.65 5.49 -17.03
C GLN A 174 10.64 5.98 -18.08
#